data_ad22e6f2140e796dcfb2ff0502d7f5e8
#
_entry.id   ad22e6f2140e796dcfb2ff0502d7f5e8
#
_cell.length_a   1.000
_cell.length_b   1.000
_cell.length_c   1.000
_cell.angle_alpha   90.00
_cell.angle_beta   90.00
_cell.angle_gamma   90.00
#
_symmetry.space_group_name_H-M   'P 1'
#
loop_
_entity.id
_entity.type
_entity.pdbx_description
1 polymer ?
#
loop_
_entity_poly.entity_id
_entity_poly.type
_entity_poly.pdbx_seq_one_letter_code
_entity_poly.pdbx_strand_id
1 'polypeptide(L)'
;MLIPSFPSLGTVKVKQLLWPTLWSILLLWLLITTLKTSVPRATTPTTKANSSSFSLSGKVHDVYASLTSGKDSPKVDNSVSGVTANISTSSKVAVIVETRQSGGIIPLILHFATVLGPDWPVVIYTPAENFGSFSTSHALNRYIKAGRVVLRPLADGVYFPSWDSVSEFLTNKWMWEDLAPAEHILIFQGDSIICANSVRSVEDFFEWDLIGAPIVPRYGVGYNGGLSLRKRTTMLRVLDKFNWHEAKGMRAEDQWFYARRVPSMTDICAILS
;
A
#
# COMPACT_ATOMS: atom_id res chain seq x y z
N MET A 1 51.35 38.88 23.18
CA MET A 1 50.26 37.93 23.01
C MET A 1 50.69 36.98 21.91
N LEU A 2 51.21 35.79 22.27
CA LEU A 2 51.84 34.83 21.34
C LEU A 2 50.78 33.83 20.86
N ILE A 3 50.65 33.67 19.54
CA ILE A 3 49.76 32.69 18.92
C ILE A 3 50.52 31.37 18.80
N PRO A 4 50.00 30.22 19.27
CA PRO A 4 50.67 28.95 19.12
C PRO A 4 50.49 28.41 17.67
N SER A 5 51.62 27.97 17.10
CA SER A 5 51.70 27.32 15.78
C SER A 5 51.21 25.88 15.89
N PHE A 6 50.31 25.47 14.99
CA PHE A 6 49.86 24.06 14.85
C PHE A 6 50.87 23.25 14.01
N PRO A 7 51.09 21.99 14.37
CA PRO A 7 52.00 21.13 13.60
C PRO A 7 51.31 20.67 12.29
N SER A 8 52.10 20.66 11.22
CA SER A 8 51.69 20.18 9.90
C SER A 8 51.40 18.68 9.90
N LEU A 9 50.19 18.26 9.59
CA LEU A 9 49.81 16.88 9.32
C LEU A 9 50.46 16.37 8.05
N GLY A 10 51.34 15.37 8.20
CA GLY A 10 52.02 14.71 7.09
C GLY A 10 51.06 14.04 6.12
N THR A 11 51.35 14.19 4.82
CA THR A 11 50.61 13.54 3.72
C THR A 11 50.71 12.02 3.83
N VAL A 12 49.64 11.37 4.23
CA VAL A 12 49.50 9.91 4.22
C VAL A 12 49.35 9.46 2.74
N LYS A 13 50.28 8.60 2.27
CA LYS A 13 50.24 8.01 0.94
C LYS A 13 49.05 7.04 0.80
N VAL A 14 47.93 7.51 0.29
CA VAL A 14 46.67 6.75 0.07
C VAL A 14 46.78 5.66 -1.01
N LYS A 15 47.88 5.56 -1.75
CA LYS A 15 48.02 4.68 -2.92
C LYS A 15 48.23 3.20 -2.64
N GLN A 16 48.48 2.75 -1.41
CA GLN A 16 48.78 1.33 -1.12
C GLN A 16 47.62 0.48 -0.57
N LEU A 17 46.46 1.09 -0.25
CA LEU A 17 45.33 0.37 0.38
C LEU A 17 44.19 0.00 -0.60
N LEU A 18 44.18 0.51 -1.81
CA LEU A 18 43.05 0.31 -2.75
C LEU A 18 43.17 -0.95 -3.63
N TRP A 19 44.34 -1.53 -3.77
CA TRP A 19 44.52 -2.66 -4.68
C TRP A 19 43.96 -4.01 -4.17
N PRO A 20 44.12 -4.40 -2.91
CA PRO A 20 43.57 -5.68 -2.43
C PRO A 20 42.04 -5.69 -2.36
N THR A 21 41.39 -4.54 -2.15
CA THR A 21 39.93 -4.45 -2.08
C THR A 21 39.27 -4.58 -3.46
N LEU A 22 39.89 -4.06 -4.50
CA LEU A 22 39.41 -4.21 -5.90
C LEU A 22 39.45 -5.66 -6.38
N TRP A 23 40.52 -6.40 -6.03
CA TRP A 23 40.63 -7.82 -6.36
C TRP A 23 39.60 -8.68 -5.62
N SER A 24 39.30 -8.37 -4.38
CA SER A 24 38.27 -9.07 -3.58
C SER A 24 36.87 -8.88 -4.16
N ILE A 25 36.55 -7.67 -4.64
CA ILE A 25 35.26 -7.38 -5.30
C ILE A 25 35.16 -8.10 -6.65
N LEU A 26 36.25 -8.14 -7.41
CA LEU A 26 36.27 -8.85 -8.71
C LEU A 26 36.09 -10.36 -8.56
N LEU A 27 36.74 -10.95 -7.57
CA LEU A 27 36.61 -12.39 -7.25
C LEU A 27 35.20 -12.72 -6.77
N LEU A 28 34.59 -11.87 -5.93
CA LEU A 28 33.21 -12.05 -5.48
C LEU A 28 32.22 -11.95 -6.66
N TRP A 29 32.44 -11.02 -7.58
CA TRP A 29 31.60 -10.86 -8.77
C TRP A 29 31.73 -12.06 -9.72
N LEU A 30 32.94 -12.59 -9.93
CA LEU A 30 33.19 -13.80 -10.70
C LEU A 30 32.54 -15.05 -10.05
N LEU A 31 32.55 -15.15 -8.72
CA LEU A 31 31.91 -16.24 -8.00
C LEU A 31 30.39 -16.21 -8.15
N ILE A 32 29.78 -15.03 -8.07
CA ILE A 32 28.34 -14.85 -8.25
C ILE A 32 27.91 -15.17 -9.70
N THR A 33 28.72 -14.82 -10.69
CA THR A 33 28.40 -15.11 -12.10
C THR A 33 28.53 -16.61 -12.43
N THR A 34 29.50 -17.31 -11.86
CA THR A 34 29.65 -18.76 -12.05
C THR A 34 28.54 -19.56 -11.34
N LEU A 35 28.06 -19.11 -10.18
CA LEU A 35 26.92 -19.73 -9.47
C LEU A 35 25.59 -19.57 -10.22
N LYS A 36 25.43 -18.47 -10.99
CA LYS A 36 24.21 -18.27 -11.81
C LYS A 36 24.12 -19.16 -13.04
N THR A 37 25.23 -19.71 -13.53
CA THR A 37 25.25 -20.58 -14.73
C THR A 37 25.02 -22.05 -14.42
N SER A 38 25.00 -22.49 -13.16
CA SER A 38 24.87 -23.90 -12.75
C SER A 38 23.44 -24.31 -12.34
N VAL A 39 22.42 -23.47 -12.53
CA VAL A 39 21.02 -23.87 -12.31
C VAL A 39 20.52 -24.63 -13.56
N PRO A 40 20.11 -25.88 -13.48
CA PRO A 40 19.55 -26.62 -14.62
C PRO A 40 18.24 -25.96 -15.06
N ARG A 41 18.19 -25.61 -16.35
CA ARG A 41 16.97 -25.07 -16.97
C ARG A 41 15.97 -26.21 -17.08
N ALA A 42 14.87 -26.13 -16.30
CA ALA A 42 13.75 -27.03 -16.43
C ALA A 42 13.16 -26.91 -17.86
N THR A 43 13.16 -27.98 -18.61
CA THR A 43 12.53 -28.08 -19.92
C THR A 43 11.02 -28.13 -19.75
N THR A 44 10.34 -27.06 -20.14
CA THR A 44 8.87 -27.03 -20.28
C THR A 44 8.44 -27.80 -21.53
N PRO A 45 7.46 -28.71 -21.45
CA PRO A 45 6.92 -29.36 -22.64
C PRO A 45 6.15 -28.34 -23.49
N THR A 46 6.52 -28.25 -24.76
CA THR A 46 5.87 -27.39 -25.77
C THR A 46 4.53 -27.99 -26.15
N THR A 47 3.45 -27.53 -25.55
CA THR A 47 2.09 -27.80 -26.05
C THR A 47 1.73 -26.69 -27.05
N LYS A 48 1.50 -27.10 -28.30
CA LYS A 48 1.02 -26.21 -29.38
C LYS A 48 -0.32 -25.60 -28.95
N ALA A 49 -0.33 -24.30 -28.71
CA ALA A 49 -1.56 -23.56 -28.45
C ALA A 49 -2.23 -23.22 -29.78
N ASN A 50 -3.42 -23.75 -30.00
CA ASN A 50 -4.36 -23.24 -31.00
C ASN A 50 -4.79 -21.85 -30.60
N SER A 51 -4.56 -20.88 -31.46
CA SER A 51 -5.01 -19.49 -31.29
C SER A 51 -6.51 -19.39 -31.55
N SER A 52 -7.32 -19.56 -30.51
CA SER A 52 -8.68 -19.03 -30.48
C SER A 52 -8.66 -17.76 -29.65
N SER A 53 -9.03 -16.65 -30.29
CA SER A 53 -9.19 -15.34 -29.62
C SER A 53 -10.24 -15.45 -28.52
N PHE A 54 -9.78 -15.50 -27.27
CA PHE A 54 -10.62 -15.65 -26.10
C PHE A 54 -10.86 -14.27 -25.49
N SER A 55 -12.10 -13.76 -25.56
CA SER A 55 -12.50 -12.52 -24.90
C SER A 55 -12.47 -12.72 -23.38
N LEU A 56 -11.48 -12.12 -22.71
CA LEU A 56 -11.30 -12.18 -21.27
C LEU A 56 -12.38 -11.42 -20.47
N SER A 57 -13.09 -10.48 -21.09
CA SER A 57 -14.05 -9.60 -20.44
C SER A 57 -15.24 -10.34 -19.78
N GLY A 58 -15.76 -11.39 -20.42
CA GLY A 58 -16.90 -12.15 -19.88
C GLY A 58 -16.52 -12.98 -18.64
N LYS A 59 -15.33 -13.59 -18.61
CA LYS A 59 -14.93 -14.47 -17.51
C LYS A 59 -14.60 -13.75 -16.21
N VAL A 60 -14.13 -12.53 -16.25
CA VAL A 60 -13.84 -11.74 -15.04
C VAL A 60 -15.12 -11.37 -14.33
N HIS A 61 -16.16 -11.01 -15.10
CA HIS A 61 -17.48 -10.72 -14.55
C HIS A 61 -18.13 -11.98 -13.93
N ASP A 62 -17.95 -13.14 -14.54
CA ASP A 62 -18.48 -14.42 -14.04
C ASP A 62 -17.76 -14.87 -12.74
N VAL A 63 -16.45 -14.65 -12.63
CA VAL A 63 -15.69 -14.93 -11.41
C VAL A 63 -16.12 -14.01 -10.27
N TYR A 64 -16.35 -12.73 -10.56
CA TYR A 64 -16.85 -11.77 -9.56
C TYR A 64 -18.28 -12.11 -9.14
N ALA A 65 -19.17 -12.43 -10.10
CA ALA A 65 -20.53 -12.85 -9.82
C ALA A 65 -20.60 -14.17 -9.05
N SER A 66 -19.70 -15.14 -9.30
CA SER A 66 -19.65 -16.41 -8.57
C SER A 66 -19.09 -16.24 -7.16
N LEU A 67 -18.22 -15.26 -6.92
CA LEU A 67 -17.71 -14.94 -5.58
C LEU A 67 -18.74 -14.19 -4.72
N THR A 68 -19.70 -13.48 -5.35
CA THR A 68 -20.72 -12.68 -4.66
C THR A 68 -22.09 -13.34 -4.64
N SER A 69 -22.42 -14.24 -5.60
CA SER A 69 -23.69 -14.97 -5.64
C SER A 69 -23.61 -16.25 -4.81
N GLY A 70 -24.01 -16.17 -3.54
CA GLY A 70 -24.15 -17.32 -2.67
C GLY A 70 -25.36 -18.21 -3.05
N LYS A 71 -25.30 -18.97 -4.13
CA LYS A 71 -26.16 -20.14 -4.34
C LYS A 71 -25.35 -21.39 -4.03
N ASP A 72 -25.81 -22.13 -3.03
CA ASP A 72 -25.28 -23.39 -2.50
C ASP A 72 -24.12 -23.25 -1.49
N SER A 73 -24.45 -22.69 -0.31
CA SER A 73 -23.65 -22.90 0.90
C SER A 73 -24.39 -23.84 1.85
N PRO A 74 -23.73 -24.85 2.45
CA PRO A 74 -24.31 -25.60 3.57
C PRO A 74 -24.62 -24.60 4.70
N LYS A 75 -25.79 -24.71 5.31
CA LYS A 75 -26.19 -23.93 6.48
C LYS A 75 -25.17 -24.17 7.58
N VAL A 76 -24.23 -23.27 7.77
CA VAL A 76 -23.46 -23.15 8.99
C VAL A 76 -24.32 -22.34 9.95
N ASP A 77 -24.65 -22.95 11.06
CA ASP A 77 -25.42 -22.34 12.15
C ASP A 77 -24.56 -21.23 12.78
N ASN A 78 -24.74 -20.00 12.30
CA ASN A 78 -24.03 -18.81 12.78
C ASN A 78 -24.76 -18.17 13.94
N SER A 79 -24.75 -18.83 15.10
CA SER A 79 -25.20 -18.23 16.37
C SER A 79 -24.15 -17.29 17.01
N VAL A 80 -23.19 -16.78 16.25
CA VAL A 80 -22.38 -15.63 16.63
C VAL A 80 -22.97 -14.42 15.93
N SER A 81 -23.87 -13.74 16.62
CA SER A 81 -24.46 -12.46 16.20
C SER A 81 -23.41 -11.34 16.28
N GLY A 82 -22.38 -11.39 15.42
CA GLY A 82 -21.49 -10.29 15.15
C GLY A 82 -22.00 -9.57 13.91
N VAL A 83 -22.48 -8.34 14.07
CA VAL A 83 -22.82 -7.47 12.94
C VAL A 83 -21.54 -7.24 12.15
N THR A 84 -21.40 -7.93 11.02
CA THR A 84 -20.27 -7.71 10.11
C THR A 84 -20.52 -6.37 9.39
N ALA A 85 -19.61 -5.41 9.57
CA ALA A 85 -19.76 -4.11 8.90
C ALA A 85 -19.76 -4.29 7.38
N ASN A 86 -20.82 -3.81 6.74
CA ASN A 86 -20.92 -3.76 5.29
C ASN A 86 -20.33 -2.44 4.80
N ILE A 87 -19.48 -2.49 3.78
CA ILE A 87 -18.86 -1.29 3.20
C ILE A 87 -19.88 -0.22 2.78
N SER A 88 -21.08 -0.64 2.34
CA SER A 88 -22.13 0.29 1.91
C SER A 88 -22.78 1.08 3.05
N THR A 89 -22.50 0.72 4.30
CA THR A 89 -23.09 1.38 5.49
C THR A 89 -22.03 1.74 6.52
N SER A 90 -20.78 1.32 6.33
CA SER A 90 -19.71 1.57 7.29
C SER A 90 -19.24 3.01 7.23
N SER A 91 -19.06 3.62 8.41
CA SER A 91 -18.46 4.96 8.56
C SER A 91 -16.92 4.93 8.49
N LYS A 92 -16.33 3.76 8.43
CA LYS A 92 -14.87 3.56 8.41
C LYS A 92 -14.49 2.40 7.48
N VAL A 93 -13.31 2.48 6.85
CA VAL A 93 -12.82 1.46 5.92
C VAL A 93 -11.28 1.46 5.89
N ALA A 94 -10.68 0.28 5.79
CA ALA A 94 -9.28 0.16 5.48
C ALA A 94 -9.10 -0.05 3.96
N VAL A 95 -8.09 0.59 3.36
CA VAL A 95 -7.90 0.63 1.93
C VAL A 95 -6.47 0.29 1.57
N ILE A 96 -6.30 -0.63 0.62
CA ILE A 96 -5.03 -0.85 -0.06
C ILE A 96 -5.24 -0.69 -1.57
N VAL A 97 -4.32 0.02 -2.20
CA VAL A 97 -4.27 0.15 -3.66
C VAL A 97 -3.01 -0.56 -4.13
N GLU A 98 -3.15 -1.68 -4.84
CA GLU A 98 -2.00 -2.50 -5.24
C GLU A 98 -2.17 -3.03 -6.67
N THR A 99 -1.26 -2.62 -7.54
CA THR A 99 -1.28 -3.03 -8.95
C THR A 99 -0.35 -4.22 -9.24
N ARG A 100 0.54 -4.55 -8.31
CA ARG A 100 1.50 -5.65 -8.46
C ARG A 100 0.96 -6.94 -7.86
N GLN A 101 1.28 -8.06 -8.49
CA GLN A 101 1.08 -9.38 -7.88
C GLN A 101 2.25 -9.69 -6.94
N SER A 102 1.99 -9.64 -5.65
CA SER A 102 2.99 -9.96 -4.61
C SER A 102 2.46 -11.04 -3.67
N GLY A 103 3.28 -12.07 -3.42
CA GLY A 103 2.91 -13.15 -2.49
C GLY A 103 2.68 -12.70 -1.05
N GLY A 104 3.21 -11.54 -0.66
CA GLY A 104 3.04 -10.98 0.68
C GLY A 104 1.73 -10.20 0.90
N ILE A 105 1.02 -9.83 -0.16
CA ILE A 105 -0.17 -8.97 -0.06
C ILE A 105 -1.33 -9.68 0.64
N ILE A 106 -1.61 -10.93 0.33
CA ILE A 106 -2.72 -11.67 0.97
C ILE A 106 -2.51 -11.83 2.48
N PRO A 107 -1.34 -12.29 2.98
CA PRO A 107 -1.06 -12.31 4.41
C PRO A 107 -1.20 -10.94 5.08
N LEU A 108 -0.75 -9.87 4.44
CA LEU A 108 -0.87 -8.51 4.95
C LEU A 108 -2.34 -8.09 5.09
N ILE A 109 -3.16 -8.30 4.06
CA ILE A 109 -4.60 -7.99 4.10
C ILE A 109 -5.30 -8.76 5.22
N LEU A 110 -5.01 -10.06 5.37
CA LEU A 110 -5.55 -10.88 6.44
C LEU A 110 -5.11 -10.40 7.82
N HIS A 111 -3.87 -9.95 7.97
CA HIS A 111 -3.37 -9.35 9.19
C HIS A 111 -4.15 -8.07 9.54
N PHE A 112 -4.28 -7.13 8.61
CA PHE A 112 -5.06 -5.91 8.83
C PHE A 112 -6.51 -6.21 9.16
N ALA A 113 -7.18 -7.08 8.39
CA ALA A 113 -8.57 -7.46 8.64
C ALA A 113 -8.77 -8.15 10.00
N THR A 114 -7.75 -8.84 10.50
CA THR A 114 -7.79 -9.50 11.82
C THR A 114 -7.58 -8.50 12.94
N VAL A 115 -6.56 -7.64 12.85
CA VAL A 115 -6.20 -6.67 13.89
C VAL A 115 -7.27 -5.58 14.03
N LEU A 116 -7.80 -5.08 12.91
CA LEU A 116 -8.85 -4.07 12.89
C LEU A 116 -10.21 -4.60 13.36
N GLY A 117 -10.42 -5.91 13.29
CA GLY A 117 -11.66 -6.54 13.72
C GLY A 117 -12.80 -6.47 12.69
N PRO A 118 -14.00 -6.97 13.08
CA PRO A 118 -15.12 -7.15 12.16
C PRO A 118 -15.76 -5.84 11.68
N ASP A 119 -15.60 -4.76 12.42
CA ASP A 119 -16.22 -3.45 12.13
C ASP A 119 -15.48 -2.64 11.06
N TRP A 120 -14.31 -3.14 10.62
CA TRP A 120 -13.52 -2.54 9.57
C TRP A 120 -13.60 -3.38 8.29
N PRO A 121 -14.43 -3.01 7.31
CA PRO A 121 -14.31 -3.56 5.97
C PRO A 121 -12.97 -3.15 5.35
N VAL A 122 -12.40 -4.02 4.51
CA VAL A 122 -11.17 -3.77 3.77
C VAL A 122 -11.48 -3.70 2.29
N VAL A 123 -11.11 -2.61 1.63
CA VAL A 123 -11.21 -2.46 0.17
C VAL A 123 -9.84 -2.63 -0.46
N ILE A 124 -9.79 -3.45 -1.50
CA ILE A 124 -8.61 -3.69 -2.30
C ILE A 124 -8.88 -3.12 -3.69
N TYR A 125 -8.24 -2.01 -4.03
CA TYR A 125 -8.22 -1.52 -5.41
C TYR A 125 -7.06 -2.17 -6.16
N THR A 126 -7.38 -2.89 -7.23
CA THR A 126 -6.39 -3.63 -8.01
C THR A 126 -6.88 -3.78 -9.45
N PRO A 127 -6.00 -3.92 -10.46
CA PRO A 127 -6.42 -4.26 -11.81
C PRO A 127 -7.24 -5.54 -11.85
N ALA A 128 -8.24 -5.60 -12.73
CA ALA A 128 -9.17 -6.74 -12.81
C ALA A 128 -8.45 -8.08 -13.07
N GLU A 129 -7.35 -8.07 -13.80
CA GLU A 129 -6.52 -9.26 -14.05
C GLU A 129 -5.91 -9.86 -12.79
N ASN A 130 -5.79 -9.10 -11.70
CA ASN A 130 -5.27 -9.58 -10.43
C ASN A 130 -6.32 -10.31 -9.59
N PHE A 131 -7.61 -10.20 -9.89
CA PHE A 131 -8.69 -10.80 -9.09
C PHE A 131 -8.52 -12.30 -8.93
N GLY A 132 -8.07 -12.98 -10.00
CA GLY A 132 -7.78 -14.42 -9.96
C GLY A 132 -6.77 -14.81 -8.89
N SER A 133 -5.73 -14.02 -8.68
CA SER A 133 -4.69 -14.29 -7.69
C SER A 133 -5.21 -14.19 -6.25
N PHE A 134 -6.11 -13.25 -5.96
CA PHE A 134 -6.75 -13.12 -4.65
C PHE A 134 -7.68 -14.28 -4.35
N SER A 135 -8.34 -14.87 -5.36
CA SER A 135 -9.25 -16.01 -5.21
C SER A 135 -8.54 -17.34 -4.90
N THR A 136 -7.21 -17.42 -5.05
CA THR A 136 -6.45 -18.64 -4.71
C THR A 136 -6.36 -18.90 -3.21
N SER A 137 -6.53 -17.89 -2.38
CA SER A 137 -6.45 -18.00 -0.92
C SER A 137 -7.82 -18.36 -0.33
N HIS A 138 -7.95 -19.58 0.20
CA HIS A 138 -9.16 -19.99 0.93
C HIS A 138 -9.45 -19.12 2.16
N ALA A 139 -8.41 -18.63 2.83
CA ALA A 139 -8.57 -17.73 3.98
C ALA A 139 -9.17 -16.39 3.53
N LEU A 140 -8.60 -15.75 2.48
CA LEU A 140 -9.11 -14.49 1.98
C LEU A 140 -10.53 -14.63 1.42
N ASN A 141 -10.82 -15.73 0.71
CA ASN A 141 -12.15 -15.99 0.17
C ASN A 141 -13.24 -16.05 1.25
N ARG A 142 -12.92 -16.51 2.47
CA ARG A 142 -13.88 -16.44 3.59
C ARG A 142 -14.21 -15.00 3.96
N TYR A 143 -13.22 -14.10 3.98
CA TYR A 143 -13.43 -12.68 4.24
C TYR A 143 -14.21 -11.98 3.11
N ILE A 144 -13.91 -12.34 1.85
CA ILE A 144 -14.64 -11.82 0.68
C ILE A 144 -16.10 -12.26 0.73
N LYS A 145 -16.37 -13.56 0.96
CA LYS A 145 -17.74 -14.08 1.06
C LYS A 145 -18.53 -13.48 2.23
N ALA A 146 -17.83 -13.14 3.31
CA ALA A 146 -18.43 -12.47 4.46
C ALA A 146 -18.64 -10.95 4.24
N GLY A 147 -18.27 -10.41 3.08
CA GLY A 147 -18.35 -8.97 2.78
C GLY A 147 -17.34 -8.10 3.55
N ARG A 148 -16.42 -8.71 4.29
CA ARG A 148 -15.40 -8.02 5.07
C ARG A 148 -14.22 -7.52 4.22
N VAL A 149 -13.96 -8.18 3.10
CA VAL A 149 -12.97 -7.77 2.10
C VAL A 149 -13.67 -7.62 0.77
N VAL A 150 -13.48 -6.48 0.12
CA VAL A 150 -14.11 -6.15 -1.16
C VAL A 150 -13.01 -5.85 -2.18
N LEU A 151 -13.05 -6.55 -3.31
CA LEU A 151 -12.19 -6.24 -4.46
C LEU A 151 -12.90 -5.21 -5.33
N ARG A 152 -12.20 -4.13 -5.68
CA ARG A 152 -12.67 -3.10 -6.60
C ARG A 152 -11.69 -2.95 -7.77
N PRO A 153 -12.16 -3.01 -9.01
CA PRO A 153 -11.29 -2.86 -10.16
C PRO A 153 -10.82 -1.41 -10.27
N LEU A 154 -9.54 -1.24 -10.56
CA LEU A 154 -9.01 0.00 -11.09
C LEU A 154 -9.43 0.12 -12.57
N ALA A 155 -9.51 1.34 -13.07
CA ALA A 155 -9.73 1.57 -14.51
C ALA A 155 -8.61 0.93 -15.33
N ASP A 156 -8.92 0.52 -16.54
CA ASP A 156 -7.95 -0.10 -17.45
C ASP A 156 -6.73 0.81 -17.65
N GLY A 157 -5.55 0.21 -17.56
CA GLY A 157 -4.28 0.92 -17.75
C GLY A 157 -3.78 1.69 -16.53
N VAL A 158 -4.47 1.64 -15.39
CA VAL A 158 -3.97 2.24 -14.13
C VAL A 158 -2.94 1.33 -13.49
N TYR A 159 -1.69 1.80 -13.50
CA TYR A 159 -0.55 1.16 -12.85
C TYR A 159 0.30 2.20 -12.12
N PHE A 160 1.05 1.76 -11.13
CA PHE A 160 1.90 2.63 -10.33
C PHE A 160 3.38 2.33 -10.54
N PRO A 161 3.97 2.78 -11.67
CA PRO A 161 5.39 2.58 -11.95
C PRO A 161 6.30 3.47 -11.09
N SER A 162 5.76 4.50 -10.46
CA SER A 162 6.50 5.49 -9.66
C SER A 162 5.67 6.01 -8.50
N TRP A 163 6.32 6.70 -7.56
CA TRP A 163 5.64 7.41 -6.48
C TRP A 163 4.74 8.54 -6.99
N ASP A 164 5.14 9.19 -8.09
CA ASP A 164 4.33 10.25 -8.69
C ASP A 164 2.98 9.74 -9.16
N SER A 165 2.94 8.53 -9.75
CA SER A 165 1.67 7.93 -10.21
C SER A 165 0.76 7.53 -9.04
N VAL A 166 1.31 7.13 -7.91
CA VAL A 166 0.54 6.90 -6.67
C VAL A 166 -0.01 8.22 -6.14
N SER A 167 0.84 9.27 -6.12
CA SER A 167 0.43 10.60 -5.68
C SER A 167 -0.68 11.18 -6.57
N GLU A 168 -0.57 11.02 -7.89
CA GLU A 168 -1.59 11.45 -8.85
C GLU A 168 -2.92 10.71 -8.62
N PHE A 169 -2.88 9.41 -8.37
CA PHE A 169 -4.08 8.63 -8.06
C PHE A 169 -4.74 9.08 -6.76
N LEU A 170 -3.98 9.24 -5.67
CA LEU A 170 -4.51 9.62 -4.36
C LEU A 170 -4.95 11.09 -4.29
N THR A 171 -4.49 11.93 -5.22
CA THR A 171 -4.96 13.32 -5.39
C THR A 171 -6.11 13.47 -6.39
N ASN A 172 -6.62 12.35 -6.91
CA ASN A 172 -7.86 12.31 -7.69
C ASN A 172 -9.05 12.07 -6.76
N LYS A 173 -10.18 12.73 -7.02
CA LYS A 173 -11.40 12.61 -6.21
C LYS A 173 -12.05 11.23 -6.28
N TRP A 174 -11.86 10.53 -7.40
CA TRP A 174 -12.58 9.29 -7.71
C TRP A 174 -12.54 8.27 -6.55
N MET A 175 -11.38 7.95 -6.00
CA MET A 175 -11.26 6.98 -4.91
C MET A 175 -11.99 7.45 -3.65
N TRP A 176 -11.88 8.73 -3.33
CA TRP A 176 -12.55 9.30 -2.13
C TRP A 176 -14.06 9.29 -2.27
N GLU A 177 -14.58 9.59 -3.46
CA GLU A 177 -16.02 9.54 -3.76
C GLU A 177 -16.54 8.10 -3.73
N ASP A 178 -15.80 7.16 -4.31
CA ASP A 178 -16.13 5.73 -4.36
C ASP A 178 -16.18 5.07 -2.97
N LEU A 179 -15.43 5.59 -2.00
CA LEU A 179 -15.41 5.09 -0.61
C LEU A 179 -16.59 5.57 0.25
N ALA A 180 -17.51 6.38 -0.30
CA ALA A 180 -18.70 6.76 0.46
C ALA A 180 -19.54 5.52 0.86
N PRO A 181 -20.17 5.50 2.05
CA PRO A 181 -20.32 6.60 3.01
C PRO A 181 -19.21 6.69 4.06
N ALA A 182 -18.14 5.86 3.96
CA ALA A 182 -17.07 5.86 4.96
C ALA A 182 -16.44 7.24 5.12
N GLU A 183 -16.33 7.72 6.35
CA GLU A 183 -15.67 8.98 6.69
C GLU A 183 -14.21 8.78 7.06
N HIS A 184 -13.89 7.72 7.80
CA HIS A 184 -12.54 7.44 8.26
C HIS A 184 -11.90 6.38 7.35
N ILE A 185 -10.88 6.80 6.61
CA ILE A 185 -10.18 5.97 5.64
C ILE A 185 -8.79 5.64 6.17
N LEU A 186 -8.54 4.39 6.52
CA LEU A 186 -7.21 3.90 6.86
C LEU A 186 -6.54 3.38 5.59
N ILE A 187 -5.63 4.18 5.04
CA ILE A 187 -4.79 3.74 3.90
C ILE A 187 -3.62 2.93 4.45
N PHE A 188 -3.31 1.80 3.83
CA PHE A 188 -2.10 1.03 4.08
C PHE A 188 -1.48 0.52 2.79
N GLN A 189 -0.16 0.40 2.77
CA GLN A 189 0.62 -0.07 1.60
C GLN A 189 1.25 -1.42 1.90
N GLY A 190 1.80 -2.07 0.86
CA GLY A 190 2.36 -3.42 0.94
C GLY A 190 3.56 -3.59 1.87
N ASP A 191 4.19 -2.50 2.27
CA ASP A 191 5.35 -2.42 3.17
C ASP A 191 5.00 -1.86 4.56
N SER A 192 3.73 -1.64 4.86
CA SER A 192 3.26 -1.18 6.17
C SER A 192 2.70 -2.34 7.01
N ILE A 193 2.68 -2.17 8.32
CA ILE A 193 2.10 -3.14 9.25
C ILE A 193 1.44 -2.42 10.42
N ILE A 194 0.30 -2.97 10.88
CA ILE A 194 -0.36 -2.51 12.11
C ILE A 194 0.03 -3.44 13.27
N CYS A 195 0.33 -2.85 14.43
CA CYS A 195 0.73 -3.62 15.62
C CYS A 195 -0.50 -4.21 16.31
N ALA A 196 -0.58 -5.55 16.37
CA ALA A 196 -1.68 -6.25 17.03
C ALA A 196 -1.69 -6.08 18.57
N ASN A 197 -0.55 -5.73 19.16
CA ASN A 197 -0.40 -5.52 20.61
C ASN A 197 -0.41 -4.03 20.99
N SER A 198 -0.86 -3.15 20.11
CA SER A 198 -1.01 -1.73 20.45
C SER A 198 -2.06 -1.56 21.54
N VAL A 199 -1.76 -0.71 22.52
CA VAL A 199 -2.72 -0.33 23.56
C VAL A 199 -3.77 0.66 23.05
N ARG A 200 -3.52 1.27 21.90
CA ARG A 200 -4.43 2.21 21.23
C ARG A 200 -5.01 1.57 19.99
N SER A 201 -6.29 1.83 19.74
CA SER A 201 -6.97 1.46 18.51
C SER A 201 -6.84 2.57 17.45
N VAL A 202 -7.22 2.26 16.22
CA VAL A 202 -7.25 3.27 15.14
C VAL A 202 -8.34 4.31 15.42
N GLU A 203 -9.41 3.92 16.08
CA GLU A 203 -10.53 4.77 16.45
C GLU A 203 -10.14 5.89 17.42
N ASP A 204 -9.13 5.68 18.25
CA ASP A 204 -8.60 6.69 19.17
C ASP A 204 -8.04 7.94 18.46
N PHE A 205 -7.94 7.87 17.13
CA PHE A 205 -7.42 8.94 16.27
C PHE A 205 -8.48 9.55 15.35
N PHE A 206 -9.77 9.23 15.53
CA PHE A 206 -10.85 9.71 14.68
C PHE A 206 -11.11 11.21 14.78
N GLU A 207 -10.64 11.87 15.82
CA GLU A 207 -10.71 13.31 15.95
C GLU A 207 -9.89 14.06 14.89
N TRP A 208 -8.86 13.42 14.33
CA TRP A 208 -7.89 14.02 13.42
C TRP A 208 -8.28 13.85 11.95
N ASP A 209 -8.03 14.89 11.17
CA ASP A 209 -8.33 14.88 9.74
C ASP A 209 -7.32 14.09 8.91
N LEU A 210 -6.05 14.10 9.34
CA LEU A 210 -4.94 13.37 8.72
C LEU A 210 -3.92 13.02 9.79
N ILE A 211 -3.61 11.74 9.93
CA ILE A 211 -2.56 11.25 10.82
C ILE A 211 -1.82 10.07 10.21
N GLY A 212 -0.52 9.99 10.45
CA GLY A 212 0.38 8.92 10.05
C GLY A 212 1.70 9.04 10.79
N ALA A 213 2.69 8.21 10.44
CA ALA A 213 4.02 8.34 11.02
C ALA A 213 4.67 9.67 10.62
N PRO A 214 5.30 10.42 11.55
CA PRO A 214 5.98 11.66 11.21
C PRO A 214 7.10 11.43 10.19
N ILE A 215 7.19 12.27 9.18
CA ILE A 215 8.27 12.23 8.20
C ILE A 215 9.55 12.75 8.83
N VAL A 216 10.66 12.02 8.66
CA VAL A 216 11.97 12.48 9.11
C VAL A 216 12.34 13.76 8.36
N PRO A 217 12.80 14.84 9.04
CA PRO A 217 12.98 16.19 8.46
C PRO A 217 13.78 16.25 7.16
N ARG A 218 14.73 15.33 6.96
CA ARG A 218 15.51 15.24 5.70
C ARG A 218 14.70 14.87 4.47
N TYR A 219 13.51 14.28 4.64
CA TYR A 219 12.63 13.86 3.54
C TYR A 219 11.44 14.80 3.34
N GLY A 220 11.21 15.73 4.26
CA GLY A 220 10.13 16.69 4.16
C GLY A 220 9.45 16.96 5.48
N VAL A 221 8.22 17.46 5.43
CA VAL A 221 7.40 17.81 6.59
C VAL A 221 6.02 17.18 6.43
N GLY A 222 5.46 16.66 7.51
CA GLY A 222 4.14 16.04 7.54
C GLY A 222 4.17 14.59 7.99
N TYR A 223 3.24 13.81 7.49
CA TYR A 223 3.06 12.41 7.80
C TYR A 223 3.32 11.52 6.59
N ASN A 224 3.82 10.31 6.83
CA ASN A 224 3.97 9.30 5.80
C ASN A 224 2.59 8.73 5.43
N GLY A 225 2.27 8.73 4.12
CA GLY A 225 0.99 8.30 3.60
C GLY A 225 0.80 6.79 3.53
N GLY A 226 1.88 6.01 3.62
CA GLY A 226 1.88 4.55 3.46
C GLY A 226 1.12 3.78 4.54
N LEU A 227 1.01 4.34 5.74
CA LEU A 227 0.05 3.96 6.78
C LEU A 227 -0.51 5.25 7.37
N SER A 228 -1.72 5.61 6.99
CA SER A 228 -2.33 6.87 7.41
C SER A 228 -3.84 6.77 7.54
N LEU A 229 -4.39 7.42 8.56
CA LEU A 229 -5.81 7.62 8.74
C LEU A 229 -6.19 9.00 8.21
N ARG A 230 -7.23 9.08 7.38
CA ARG A 230 -7.66 10.31 6.73
C ARG A 230 -9.18 10.46 6.77
N LYS A 231 -9.67 11.66 7.05
CA LYS A 231 -11.09 11.97 6.90
C LYS A 231 -11.43 12.25 5.44
N ARG A 232 -12.32 11.44 4.88
CA ARG A 232 -12.72 11.50 3.48
C ARG A 232 -13.24 12.89 3.07
N THR A 233 -14.14 13.46 3.86
CA THR A 233 -14.72 14.78 3.56
C THR A 233 -13.66 15.89 3.59
N THR A 234 -12.65 15.78 4.44
CA THR A 234 -11.54 16.73 4.47
C THR A 234 -10.64 16.59 3.25
N MET A 235 -10.32 15.35 2.83
CA MET A 235 -9.55 15.13 1.60
C MET A 235 -10.29 15.70 0.38
N LEU A 236 -11.58 15.45 0.24
CA LEU A 236 -12.40 16.02 -0.83
C LEU A 236 -12.41 17.54 -0.80
N ARG A 237 -12.54 18.18 0.38
CA ARG A 237 -12.47 19.65 0.50
C ARG A 237 -11.13 20.24 0.06
N VAL A 238 -10.02 19.54 0.30
CA VAL A 238 -8.70 19.94 -0.18
C VAL A 238 -8.64 19.83 -1.69
N LEU A 239 -9.12 18.72 -2.26
CA LEU A 239 -9.15 18.46 -3.69
C LEU A 239 -10.11 19.39 -4.46
N ASP A 240 -11.12 19.95 -3.79
CA ASP A 240 -11.99 20.98 -4.37
C ASP A 240 -11.31 22.34 -4.51
N LYS A 241 -10.39 22.65 -3.60
CA LYS A 241 -9.75 23.98 -3.51
C LYS A 241 -8.40 24.05 -4.19
N PHE A 242 -7.67 22.94 -4.28
CA PHE A 242 -6.28 22.90 -4.71
C PHE A 242 -6.05 21.81 -5.77
N ASN A 243 -5.18 22.12 -6.72
CA ASN A 243 -4.79 21.20 -7.77
C ASN A 243 -3.38 20.64 -7.48
N TRP A 244 -3.24 19.32 -7.49
CA TRP A 244 -1.96 18.63 -7.32
C TRP A 244 -0.93 19.04 -8.38
N HIS A 245 -1.34 19.19 -9.64
CA HIS A 245 -0.44 19.54 -10.75
C HIS A 245 0.15 20.95 -10.66
N GLU A 246 -0.41 21.81 -9.81
CA GLU A 246 0.11 23.14 -9.51
C GLU A 246 1.12 23.14 -8.35
N ALA A 247 1.34 21.98 -7.70
CA ALA A 247 2.17 21.83 -6.52
C ALA A 247 3.66 21.77 -6.88
N LYS A 248 4.27 22.91 -7.20
CA LYS A 248 5.73 22.98 -7.48
C LYS A 248 6.53 22.60 -6.23
N GLY A 249 7.45 21.63 -6.39
CA GLY A 249 8.41 21.25 -5.36
C GLY A 249 7.89 20.29 -4.27
N MET A 250 6.63 19.84 -4.32
CA MET A 250 6.12 18.78 -3.47
C MET A 250 6.57 17.42 -4.00
N ARG A 251 6.97 16.50 -3.09
CA ARG A 251 7.51 15.19 -3.46
C ARG A 251 6.48 14.09 -3.47
N ALA A 252 5.45 14.20 -2.61
CA ALA A 252 4.43 13.17 -2.45
C ALA A 252 3.11 13.78 -1.98
N GLU A 253 2.00 13.10 -2.23
CA GLU A 253 0.65 13.57 -1.93
C GLU A 253 0.39 13.74 -0.43
N ASP A 254 1.01 12.94 0.41
CA ASP A 254 0.87 13.00 1.87
C ASP A 254 1.39 14.35 2.41
N GLN A 255 2.58 14.79 1.95
CA GLN A 255 3.13 16.11 2.26
C GLN A 255 2.28 17.23 1.65
N TRP A 256 1.72 16.99 0.47
CA TRP A 256 0.86 17.96 -0.19
C TRP A 256 -0.45 18.16 0.59
N PHE A 257 -1.14 17.10 0.99
CA PHE A 257 -2.34 17.19 1.84
C PHE A 257 -2.01 17.87 3.17
N TYR A 258 -0.89 17.51 3.79
CA TYR A 258 -0.42 18.14 5.02
C TYR A 258 -0.21 19.65 4.87
N ALA A 259 0.40 20.09 3.76
CA ALA A 259 0.68 21.50 3.49
C ALA A 259 -0.58 22.31 3.10
N ARG A 260 -1.63 21.65 2.60
CA ARG A 260 -2.90 22.27 2.15
C ARG A 260 -3.96 22.31 3.25
N ARG A 261 -3.53 22.52 4.48
CA ARG A 261 -4.43 22.65 5.64
C ARG A 261 -5.51 23.66 5.36
N VAL A 262 -6.77 23.26 5.51
CA VAL A 262 -7.89 24.19 5.55
C VAL A 262 -8.08 24.64 7.01
N PRO A 263 -8.52 25.88 7.29
CA PRO A 263 -8.63 26.40 8.65
C PRO A 263 -9.49 25.57 9.62
N SER A 264 -10.28 24.63 9.08
CA SER A 264 -11.11 23.69 9.84
C SER A 264 -10.43 22.33 10.09
N MET A 265 -9.19 22.12 9.66
CA MET A 265 -8.46 20.87 9.94
C MET A 265 -7.95 20.89 11.38
N THR A 266 -8.29 19.85 12.11
CA THR A 266 -7.74 19.58 13.43
C THR A 266 -6.32 19.06 13.27
N ASP A 267 -5.33 19.85 13.68
CA ASP A 267 -3.92 19.47 13.61
C ASP A 267 -3.51 18.65 14.82
N ILE A 268 -2.86 17.52 14.58
CA ILE A 268 -1.86 17.04 15.54
C ILE A 268 -0.47 17.12 14.93
N CYS A 269 0.25 18.03 15.43
CA CYS A 269 1.67 17.92 15.55
C CYS A 269 1.99 17.66 17.04
N ALA A 270 1.62 16.55 17.56
CA ALA A 270 2.15 16.09 18.86
C ALA A 270 1.81 14.63 19.07
N ILE A 271 2.80 13.92 19.53
CA ILE A 271 2.73 12.64 20.21
C ILE A 271 2.98 11.44 19.32
N LEU A 272 4.21 11.30 18.88
CA LEU A 272 4.98 10.07 19.04
C LEU A 272 6.44 10.50 19.33
N SER A 273 6.68 11.15 20.45
CA SER A 273 7.98 11.24 21.09
C SER A 273 8.07 10.16 22.17
#